data_1e28c0b3caf7290fd58ae9a11d6a471f
#
_entry.id   1e28c0b3caf7290fd58ae9a11d6a471f
#
_cell.length_a   1.000
_cell.length_b   1.000
_cell.length_c   1.000
_cell.angle_alpha   90.00
_cell.angle_beta   90.00
_cell.angle_gamma   90.00
#
_symmetry.space_group_name_H-M   'P 1'
#
loop_
_entity.id
_entity.type
_entity.pdbx_description
1 polymer ?
#
loop_
_entity_poly.entity_id
_entity_poly.type
_entity_poly.pdbx_seq_one_letter_code
_entity_poly.pdbx_strand_id
1 'polypeptide(L)'
;MRRCVIFDLDGTLTQSEEGIFNCVAYAVEKMQWEQPDAQSLRKFIGPPLQYSFHEYLGMTEEQAQKATTLYRERYTTVGLFENRVYPGIRTLLRALKQRGDWVAVATGKPQGPSERILAHFGLDRWIDRIVGPVNSADAGKAELIRAALPETWDTAYMVGDRKFDIEGGKAAGTQTIGAGYGYGSEEELRESGCDLYAGTVDELTQLLCGDQPLPRGQFLSMEGLDGSGKSTQLRLLTDALERYGFEVVHSREPGGCPIS
;
A
#
# COMPACT_ATOMS: atom_id res chain seq x y z
N MET A 1 -1.59 26.03 -11.14
CA MET A 1 -0.56 24.96 -11.25
C MET A 1 -1.16 23.66 -10.76
N ARG A 2 -1.13 22.61 -11.57
CA ARG A 2 -1.65 21.28 -11.21
C ARG A 2 -0.48 20.40 -10.79
N ARG A 3 -0.40 20.11 -9.52
CA ARG A 3 0.58 19.18 -8.96
C ARG A 3 -0.04 17.77 -8.91
N CYS A 4 0.75 16.74 -9.27
CA CYS A 4 0.35 15.35 -9.28
C CYS A 4 1.23 14.56 -8.33
N VAL A 5 0.63 13.66 -7.55
CA VAL A 5 1.34 12.69 -6.71
C VAL A 5 0.82 11.30 -7.04
N ILE A 6 1.70 10.48 -7.59
CA ILE A 6 1.40 9.10 -7.98
C ILE A 6 2.08 8.19 -6.98
N PHE A 7 1.35 7.23 -6.45
CA PHE A 7 1.86 6.25 -5.49
C PHE A 7 1.90 4.85 -6.10
N ASP A 8 2.89 4.05 -5.72
CA ASP A 8 2.70 2.60 -5.77
C ASP A 8 1.75 2.16 -4.66
N LEU A 9 1.32 0.90 -4.67
CA LEU A 9 0.36 0.36 -3.70
C LEU A 9 1.06 -0.46 -2.61
N ASP A 10 1.65 -1.60 -3.01
CA ASP A 10 2.25 -2.55 -2.07
C ASP A 10 3.62 -2.05 -1.60
N GLY A 11 3.80 -1.89 -0.28
CA GLY A 11 5.02 -1.31 0.29
C GLY A 11 5.03 0.23 0.32
N THR A 12 4.06 0.89 -0.30
CA THR A 12 3.97 2.35 -0.35
C THR A 12 2.73 2.89 0.36
N LEU A 13 1.54 2.47 -0.06
CA LEU A 13 0.28 2.80 0.63
C LEU A 13 -0.12 1.72 1.63
N THR A 14 0.18 0.45 1.34
CA THR A 14 -0.24 -0.70 2.14
C THR A 14 0.86 -1.71 2.39
N GLN A 15 0.76 -2.40 3.54
CA GLN A 15 1.63 -3.49 4.01
C GLN A 15 0.99 -4.82 3.64
N SER A 16 1.23 -5.32 2.44
CA SER A 16 0.57 -6.51 1.89
C SER A 16 1.26 -7.84 2.18
N GLU A 17 2.38 -7.82 2.92
CA GLU A 17 3.22 -9.00 3.16
C GLU A 17 2.46 -10.17 3.80
N GLU A 18 1.60 -9.90 4.79
CA GLU A 18 0.83 -10.93 5.50
C GLU A 18 -0.03 -11.76 4.52
N GLY A 19 -0.79 -11.08 3.65
CA GLY A 19 -1.65 -11.73 2.67
C GLY A 19 -0.86 -12.50 1.60
N ILE A 20 0.26 -11.95 1.16
CA ILE A 20 1.16 -12.61 0.19
C ILE A 20 1.73 -13.87 0.82
N PHE A 21 2.29 -13.78 2.03
CA PHE A 21 2.93 -14.92 2.70
C PHE A 21 1.94 -16.05 3.00
N ASN A 22 0.77 -15.71 3.52
CA ASN A 22 -0.29 -16.68 3.78
C ASN A 22 -0.77 -17.37 2.50
N CYS A 23 -0.81 -16.66 1.37
CA CYS A 23 -1.20 -17.26 0.10
C CYS A 23 -0.11 -18.13 -0.52
N VAL A 24 1.17 -17.79 -0.33
CA VAL A 24 2.29 -18.66 -0.72
C VAL A 24 2.25 -19.93 0.13
N ALA A 25 2.13 -19.80 1.47
CA ALA A 25 2.03 -20.93 2.40
C ALA A 25 0.87 -21.87 2.03
N TYR A 26 -0.30 -21.32 1.72
CA TYR A 26 -1.45 -22.09 1.24
C TYR A 26 -1.15 -22.86 -0.04
N ALA A 27 -0.53 -22.21 -1.03
CA ALA A 27 -0.23 -22.86 -2.32
C ALA A 27 0.76 -24.01 -2.16
N VAL A 28 1.85 -23.82 -1.40
CA VAL A 28 2.87 -24.86 -1.18
C VAL A 28 2.34 -26.01 -0.33
N GLU A 29 1.49 -25.74 0.67
CA GLU A 29 0.80 -26.77 1.47
C GLU A 29 -0.09 -27.67 0.57
N LYS A 30 -0.92 -27.06 -0.27
CA LYS A 30 -1.79 -27.78 -1.21
C LYS A 30 -1.02 -28.63 -2.22
N MET A 31 0.20 -28.22 -2.55
CA MET A 31 1.11 -28.96 -3.42
C MET A 31 1.98 -29.97 -2.70
N GLN A 32 1.85 -30.08 -1.37
CA GLN A 32 2.73 -30.90 -0.54
C GLN A 32 4.22 -30.55 -0.73
N TRP A 33 4.49 -29.26 -0.94
CA TRP A 33 5.85 -28.72 -1.09
C TRP A 33 6.38 -28.27 0.26
N GLU A 34 7.70 -28.16 0.39
CA GLU A 34 8.32 -27.65 1.61
C GLU A 34 7.95 -26.18 1.84
N GLN A 35 7.65 -25.83 3.10
CA GLN A 35 7.32 -24.46 3.47
C GLN A 35 8.55 -23.56 3.35
N PRO A 36 8.47 -22.44 2.62
CA PRO A 36 9.58 -21.52 2.50
C PRO A 36 9.84 -20.78 3.83
N ASP A 37 11.09 -20.45 4.07
CA ASP A 37 11.48 -19.60 5.20
C ASP A 37 11.07 -18.14 4.98
N ALA A 38 11.17 -17.34 6.06
CA ALA A 38 10.78 -15.92 6.03
C ALA A 38 11.57 -15.09 5.00
N GLN A 39 12.82 -15.46 4.72
CA GLN A 39 13.65 -14.75 3.75
C GLN A 39 13.20 -15.04 2.31
N SER A 40 12.86 -16.29 2.03
CA SER A 40 12.31 -16.72 0.74
C SER A 40 10.94 -16.11 0.49
N LEU A 41 10.06 -16.05 1.50
CA LEU A 41 8.75 -15.40 1.39
C LEU A 41 8.84 -13.93 0.99
N ARG A 42 9.79 -13.18 1.53
CA ARG A 42 9.98 -11.77 1.18
C ARG A 42 10.27 -11.54 -0.30
N LYS A 43 10.92 -12.49 -0.97
CA LYS A 43 11.21 -12.42 -2.40
C LYS A 43 9.97 -12.48 -3.29
N PHE A 44 8.82 -12.92 -2.75
CA PHE A 44 7.54 -12.96 -3.47
C PHE A 44 6.88 -11.59 -3.59
N ILE A 45 7.36 -10.58 -2.88
CA ILE A 45 6.80 -9.24 -2.93
C ILE A 45 7.41 -8.49 -4.13
N GLY A 46 6.59 -8.21 -5.14
CA GLY A 46 6.96 -7.45 -6.33
C GLY A 46 7.12 -8.27 -7.62
N PRO A 47 7.94 -9.34 -7.67
CA PRO A 47 8.10 -10.14 -8.89
C PRO A 47 6.82 -10.90 -9.30
N PRO A 48 6.70 -11.31 -10.58
CA PRO A 48 5.63 -12.18 -11.03
C PRO A 48 5.61 -13.52 -10.27
N LEU A 49 4.43 -13.96 -9.82
CA LEU A 49 4.28 -15.14 -8.98
C LEU A 49 4.87 -16.42 -9.59
N GLN A 50 4.60 -16.65 -10.87
CA GLN A 50 5.11 -17.86 -11.56
C GLN A 50 6.64 -17.89 -11.58
N TYR A 51 7.28 -16.74 -11.83
CA TYR A 51 8.72 -16.57 -11.72
C TYR A 51 9.20 -16.85 -10.30
N SER A 52 8.53 -16.31 -9.29
CA SER A 52 8.92 -16.47 -7.88
C SER A 52 8.83 -17.93 -7.42
N PHE A 53 7.79 -18.67 -7.79
CA PHE A 53 7.66 -20.09 -7.49
C PHE A 53 8.74 -20.93 -8.21
N HIS A 54 9.05 -20.58 -9.46
CA HIS A 54 10.11 -21.26 -10.22
C HIS A 54 11.50 -20.98 -9.63
N GLU A 55 11.85 -19.71 -9.52
CA GLU A 55 13.20 -19.26 -9.18
C GLU A 55 13.56 -19.46 -7.70
N TYR A 56 12.62 -19.19 -6.80
CA TYR A 56 12.92 -19.20 -5.37
C TYR A 56 12.59 -20.51 -4.66
N LEU A 57 11.67 -21.30 -5.22
CA LEU A 57 11.30 -22.60 -4.65
C LEU A 57 11.71 -23.79 -5.55
N GLY A 58 12.38 -23.55 -6.67
CA GLY A 58 12.88 -24.60 -7.56
C GLY A 58 11.79 -25.43 -8.25
N MET A 59 10.59 -24.87 -8.40
CA MET A 59 9.48 -25.55 -9.07
C MET A 59 9.69 -25.56 -10.59
N THR A 60 9.24 -26.63 -11.26
CA THR A 60 9.15 -26.61 -12.73
C THR A 60 8.12 -25.57 -13.19
N GLU A 61 8.14 -25.19 -14.46
CA GLU A 61 7.15 -24.22 -15.01
C GLU A 61 5.71 -24.66 -14.76
N GLU A 62 5.40 -25.97 -14.96
CA GLU A 62 4.08 -26.53 -14.73
C GLU A 62 3.67 -26.47 -13.24
N GLN A 63 4.62 -26.80 -12.34
CA GLN A 63 4.40 -26.71 -10.90
C GLN A 63 4.20 -25.26 -10.46
N ALA A 64 5.01 -24.33 -10.95
CA ALA A 64 4.89 -22.90 -10.68
C ALA A 64 3.56 -22.31 -11.17
N GLN A 65 3.08 -22.75 -12.34
CA GLN A 65 1.77 -22.38 -12.85
C GLN A 65 0.64 -22.89 -11.95
N LYS A 66 0.72 -24.13 -11.47
CA LYS A 66 -0.25 -24.71 -10.55
C LYS A 66 -0.24 -24.00 -9.19
N ALA A 67 0.95 -23.74 -8.64
CA ALA A 67 1.12 -22.98 -7.40
C ALA A 67 0.54 -21.57 -7.53
N THR A 68 0.77 -20.89 -8.66
CA THR A 68 0.21 -19.58 -8.96
C THR A 68 -1.33 -19.60 -8.97
N THR A 69 -1.93 -20.67 -9.52
CA THR A 69 -3.39 -20.84 -9.52
C THR A 69 -3.93 -20.98 -8.10
N LEU A 70 -3.32 -21.83 -7.28
CA LEU A 70 -3.70 -22.03 -5.87
C LEU A 70 -3.49 -20.75 -5.04
N TYR A 71 -2.39 -20.04 -5.27
CA TYR A 71 -2.18 -18.73 -4.66
C TYR A 71 -3.33 -17.76 -4.98
N ARG A 72 -3.70 -17.64 -6.25
CA ARG A 72 -4.78 -16.73 -6.70
C ARG A 72 -6.13 -17.11 -6.15
N GLU A 73 -6.42 -18.40 -5.98
CA GLU A 73 -7.66 -18.90 -5.36
C GLU A 73 -7.86 -18.30 -3.96
N ARG A 74 -6.84 -18.33 -3.11
CA ARG A 74 -6.89 -17.76 -1.78
C ARG A 74 -6.76 -16.23 -1.79
N TYR A 75 -5.87 -15.72 -2.63
CA TYR A 75 -5.57 -14.30 -2.66
C TYR A 75 -6.78 -13.45 -3.03
N THR A 76 -7.54 -13.86 -4.02
CA THR A 76 -8.72 -13.11 -4.49
C THR A 76 -9.89 -13.10 -3.50
N THR A 77 -9.93 -13.99 -2.54
CA THR A 77 -11.00 -14.11 -1.54
C THR A 77 -10.61 -13.53 -0.17
N VAL A 78 -9.45 -13.90 0.34
CA VAL A 78 -8.99 -13.56 1.71
C VAL A 78 -7.72 -12.73 1.68
N GLY A 79 -6.69 -13.17 0.95
CA GLY A 79 -5.36 -12.59 1.01
C GLY A 79 -5.28 -11.11 0.61
N LEU A 80 -6.18 -10.64 -0.26
CA LEU A 80 -6.29 -9.21 -0.59
C LEU A 80 -6.50 -8.33 0.64
N PHE A 81 -7.19 -8.83 1.65
CA PHE A 81 -7.63 -8.10 2.83
C PHE A 81 -6.79 -8.40 4.07
N GLU A 82 -5.92 -9.41 4.02
CA GLU A 82 -4.82 -9.60 4.97
C GLU A 82 -3.70 -8.58 4.66
N ASN A 83 -4.02 -7.32 4.88
CA ASN A 83 -3.25 -6.17 4.46
C ASN A 83 -3.51 -5.02 5.45
N ARG A 84 -2.65 -4.03 5.50
CA ARG A 84 -2.80 -2.86 6.39
C ARG A 84 -2.36 -1.59 5.67
N VAL A 85 -3.03 -0.49 5.92
CA VAL A 85 -2.58 0.83 5.46
C VAL A 85 -1.42 1.28 6.36
N TYR A 86 -0.36 1.82 5.77
CA TYR A 86 0.71 2.41 6.57
C TYR A 86 0.17 3.55 7.44
N PRO A 87 0.56 3.63 8.73
CA PRO A 87 0.19 4.73 9.59
C PRO A 87 0.52 6.09 8.96
N GLY A 88 -0.40 7.05 9.03
CA GLY A 88 -0.23 8.38 8.43
C GLY A 88 -0.67 8.52 6.96
N ILE A 89 -0.75 7.45 6.17
CA ILE A 89 -1.13 7.50 4.74
C ILE A 89 -2.52 8.14 4.54
N ARG A 90 -3.51 7.79 5.36
CA ARG A 90 -4.86 8.39 5.25
C ARG A 90 -4.82 9.91 5.44
N THR A 91 -4.02 10.37 6.40
CA THR A 91 -3.82 11.79 6.69
C THR A 91 -3.12 12.49 5.54
N LEU A 92 -2.08 11.88 4.99
CA LEU A 92 -1.36 12.39 3.84
C LEU A 92 -2.27 12.53 2.61
N LEU A 93 -2.98 11.47 2.21
CA LEU A 93 -3.88 11.49 1.05
C LEU A 93 -4.96 12.57 1.19
N ARG A 94 -5.56 12.69 2.38
CA ARG A 94 -6.53 13.75 2.68
C ARG A 94 -5.91 15.15 2.55
N ALA A 95 -4.69 15.36 3.06
CA ALA A 95 -4.00 16.63 2.98
C ALA A 95 -3.70 17.02 1.52
N LEU A 96 -3.24 16.08 0.69
CA LEU A 96 -3.01 16.30 -0.73
C LEU A 96 -4.30 16.70 -1.45
N LYS A 97 -5.41 16.03 -1.17
CA LYS A 97 -6.72 16.38 -1.76
C LYS A 97 -7.23 17.74 -1.32
N GLN A 98 -7.03 18.12 -0.06
CA GLN A 98 -7.39 19.46 0.45
C GLN A 98 -6.59 20.57 -0.22
N ARG A 99 -5.37 20.29 -0.66
CA ARG A 99 -4.53 21.21 -1.44
C ARG A 99 -4.94 21.29 -2.92
N GLY A 100 -5.83 20.43 -3.38
CA GLY A 100 -6.23 20.35 -4.80
C GLY A 100 -5.26 19.55 -5.67
N ASP A 101 -4.37 18.76 -5.07
CA ASP A 101 -3.45 17.91 -5.82
C ASP A 101 -4.22 16.78 -6.55
N TRP A 102 -3.72 16.41 -7.72
CA TRP A 102 -4.12 15.18 -8.39
C TRP A 102 -3.40 14.01 -7.71
N VAL A 103 -4.17 13.06 -7.18
CA VAL A 103 -3.62 11.89 -6.50
C VAL A 103 -3.98 10.64 -7.30
N ALA A 104 -2.98 9.82 -7.62
CA ALA A 104 -3.20 8.60 -8.38
C ALA A 104 -2.40 7.42 -7.83
N VAL A 105 -2.79 6.22 -8.25
CA VAL A 105 -2.04 4.99 -7.99
C VAL A 105 -1.61 4.40 -9.32
N ALA A 106 -0.33 4.03 -9.42
CA ALA A 106 0.25 3.30 -10.53
C ALA A 106 1.03 2.10 -9.99
N THR A 107 0.47 0.91 -10.10
CA THR A 107 1.00 -0.30 -9.48
C THR A 107 1.16 -1.46 -10.43
N GLY A 108 2.15 -2.34 -10.19
CA GLY A 108 2.30 -3.61 -10.89
C GLY A 108 1.21 -4.65 -10.52
N LYS A 109 0.47 -4.40 -9.43
CA LYS A 109 -0.66 -5.25 -9.05
C LYS A 109 -1.81 -5.09 -10.05
N PRO A 110 -2.50 -6.19 -10.43
CA PRO A 110 -3.64 -6.11 -11.38
C PRO A 110 -4.72 -5.10 -10.96
N GLN A 111 -5.34 -4.45 -11.93
CA GLN A 111 -6.34 -3.38 -11.75
C GLN A 111 -7.43 -3.74 -10.75
N GLY A 112 -8.16 -4.84 -10.97
CA GLY A 112 -9.28 -5.23 -10.12
C GLY A 112 -8.92 -5.49 -8.66
N PRO A 113 -7.87 -6.28 -8.35
CA PRO A 113 -7.31 -6.40 -7.00
C PRO A 113 -6.95 -5.06 -6.36
N SER A 114 -6.31 -4.15 -7.09
CA SER A 114 -5.91 -2.84 -6.58
C SER A 114 -7.11 -1.98 -6.19
N GLU A 115 -8.13 -1.92 -7.03
CA GLU A 115 -9.38 -1.21 -6.76
C GLU A 115 -10.09 -1.77 -5.52
N ARG A 116 -10.13 -3.11 -5.38
CA ARG A 116 -10.76 -3.76 -4.22
C ARG A 116 -10.02 -3.47 -2.91
N ILE A 117 -8.68 -3.45 -2.92
CA ILE A 117 -7.88 -3.10 -1.75
C ILE A 117 -8.15 -1.65 -1.35
N LEU A 118 -8.05 -0.73 -2.30
CA LEU A 118 -8.23 0.70 -2.03
C LEU A 118 -9.65 1.02 -1.52
N ALA A 119 -10.67 0.39 -2.11
CA ALA A 119 -12.05 0.51 -1.65
C ALA A 119 -12.28 -0.11 -0.26
N HIS A 120 -11.69 -1.29 0.02
CA HIS A 120 -11.78 -1.94 1.33
C HIS A 120 -11.27 -1.04 2.46
N PHE A 121 -10.13 -0.38 2.22
CA PHE A 121 -9.56 0.55 3.19
C PHE A 121 -10.12 1.97 3.08
N GLY A 122 -11.06 2.24 2.15
CA GLY A 122 -11.65 3.56 1.93
C GLY A 122 -10.65 4.61 1.47
N LEU A 123 -9.54 4.21 0.80
CA LEU A 123 -8.54 5.12 0.25
C LEU A 123 -8.96 5.68 -1.11
N ASP A 124 -9.80 4.97 -1.85
CA ASP A 124 -10.32 5.31 -3.17
C ASP A 124 -10.95 6.71 -3.22
N ARG A 125 -11.57 7.15 -2.12
CA ARG A 125 -12.18 8.49 -1.99
C ARG A 125 -11.20 9.66 -2.17
N TRP A 126 -9.91 9.42 -1.99
CA TRP A 126 -8.85 10.43 -2.13
C TRP A 126 -7.99 10.22 -3.39
N ILE A 127 -8.34 9.25 -4.23
CA ILE A 127 -7.57 8.86 -5.41
C ILE A 127 -8.39 9.19 -6.66
N ASP A 128 -7.83 10.03 -7.53
CA ASP A 128 -8.47 10.44 -8.77
C ASP A 128 -8.37 9.37 -9.86
N ARG A 129 -7.31 8.55 -9.84
CA ARG A 129 -7.09 7.50 -10.83
C ARG A 129 -6.30 6.33 -10.26
N ILE A 130 -6.72 5.13 -10.58
CA ILE A 130 -6.05 3.88 -10.22
C ILE A 130 -5.65 3.19 -11.52
N VAL A 131 -4.38 2.83 -11.66
CA VAL A 131 -3.83 2.16 -12.84
C VAL A 131 -3.01 0.95 -12.43
N GLY A 132 -3.43 -0.20 -12.90
CA GLY A 132 -2.73 -1.47 -12.80
C GLY A 132 -2.91 -2.28 -14.08
N PRO A 133 -2.15 -3.35 -14.32
CA PRO A 133 -2.32 -4.21 -15.49
C PRO A 133 -3.74 -4.79 -15.57
N VAL A 134 -4.38 -4.68 -16.74
CA VAL A 134 -5.72 -5.25 -16.99
C VAL A 134 -5.59 -6.68 -17.55
N ASN A 135 -4.61 -6.89 -18.42
CA ASN A 135 -4.23 -8.19 -18.96
C ASN A 135 -2.77 -8.44 -18.62
N SER A 136 -2.33 -9.70 -18.72
CA SER A 136 -0.93 -10.10 -18.51
C SER A 136 0.07 -9.53 -19.54
N ALA A 137 -0.31 -8.53 -20.33
CA ALA A 137 0.58 -7.78 -21.18
C ALA A 137 1.42 -6.85 -20.30
N ASP A 138 2.73 -6.95 -20.45
CA ASP A 138 3.77 -6.26 -19.72
C ASP A 138 3.76 -4.73 -19.95
N ALA A 139 2.78 -4.03 -19.39
CA ALA A 139 2.87 -2.58 -19.28
C ALA A 139 3.98 -2.28 -18.27
N GLY A 140 5.08 -1.72 -18.74
CA GLY A 140 6.18 -1.29 -17.89
C GLY A 140 5.72 -0.23 -16.88
N LYS A 141 6.42 -0.12 -15.75
CA LYS A 141 6.04 0.84 -14.69
C LYS A 141 5.88 2.26 -15.23
N ALA A 142 6.73 2.70 -16.15
CA ALA A 142 6.64 4.01 -16.79
C ALA A 142 5.32 4.23 -17.54
N GLU A 143 4.79 3.21 -18.21
CA GLU A 143 3.52 3.30 -18.92
C GLU A 143 2.34 3.41 -17.97
N LEU A 144 2.36 2.64 -16.87
CA LEU A 144 1.35 2.74 -15.82
C LEU A 144 1.34 4.13 -15.19
N ILE A 145 2.53 4.69 -14.93
CA ILE A 145 2.66 6.05 -14.37
C ILE A 145 2.12 7.10 -15.36
N ARG A 146 2.47 7.01 -16.64
CA ARG A 146 1.94 7.93 -17.67
C ARG A 146 0.42 7.84 -17.78
N ALA A 147 -0.14 6.63 -17.71
CA ALA A 147 -1.60 6.42 -17.72
C ALA A 147 -2.29 6.95 -16.46
N ALA A 148 -1.57 7.05 -15.32
CA ALA A 148 -2.09 7.61 -14.08
C ALA A 148 -2.09 9.14 -14.06
N LEU A 149 -1.30 9.80 -14.89
CA LEU A 149 -1.24 11.26 -15.01
C LEU A 149 -2.50 11.81 -15.71
N PRO A 150 -2.93 13.05 -15.38
CA PRO A 150 -3.94 13.77 -16.16
C PRO A 150 -3.33 14.26 -17.48
N GLU A 151 -4.17 14.74 -18.38
CA GLU A 151 -3.70 15.26 -19.70
C GLU A 151 -2.68 16.41 -19.60
N THR A 152 -2.82 17.24 -18.57
CA THR A 152 -1.92 18.38 -18.30
C THR A 152 -1.55 18.44 -16.82
N TRP A 153 -0.31 18.72 -16.56
CA TRP A 153 0.24 18.91 -15.22
C TRP A 153 1.51 19.78 -15.27
N ASP A 154 1.84 20.43 -14.16
CA ASP A 154 3.02 21.28 -14.02
C ASP A 154 4.17 20.58 -13.29
N THR A 155 3.83 19.81 -12.25
CA THR A 155 4.79 19.04 -11.45
C THR A 155 4.18 17.70 -11.09
N ALA A 156 4.94 16.62 -11.23
CA ALA A 156 4.51 15.29 -10.85
C ALA A 156 5.58 14.56 -10.04
N TYR A 157 5.13 13.81 -9.04
CA TYR A 157 5.96 12.96 -8.20
C TYR A 157 5.50 11.51 -8.34
N MET A 158 6.44 10.58 -8.50
CA MET A 158 6.23 9.15 -8.29
C MET A 158 6.80 8.76 -6.94
N VAL A 159 5.97 8.22 -6.08
CA VAL A 159 6.34 7.70 -4.76
C VAL A 159 6.27 6.18 -4.79
N GLY A 160 7.37 5.52 -4.48
CA GLY A 160 7.42 4.06 -4.47
C GLY A 160 8.59 3.54 -3.67
N ASP A 161 8.51 2.28 -3.29
CA ASP A 161 9.46 1.64 -2.38
C ASP A 161 10.46 0.70 -3.09
N ARG A 162 10.38 0.58 -4.42
CA ARG A 162 11.29 -0.26 -5.20
C ARG A 162 11.96 0.53 -6.33
N LYS A 163 13.11 0.02 -6.77
CA LYS A 163 13.85 0.59 -7.91
C LYS A 163 12.99 0.78 -9.16
N PHE A 164 12.04 -0.13 -9.41
CA PHE A 164 11.14 -0.05 -10.56
C PHE A 164 10.26 1.21 -10.55
N ASP A 165 9.91 1.70 -9.37
CA ASP A 165 9.13 2.93 -9.21
C ASP A 165 9.98 4.14 -9.56
N ILE A 166 11.24 4.14 -9.12
CA ILE A 166 12.19 5.21 -9.38
C ILE A 166 12.55 5.27 -10.88
N GLU A 167 12.94 4.13 -11.44
CA GLU A 167 13.28 4.03 -12.87
C GLU A 167 12.07 4.38 -13.75
N GLY A 168 10.89 3.85 -13.42
CA GLY A 168 9.64 4.12 -14.11
C GLY A 168 9.20 5.58 -13.99
N GLY A 169 9.33 6.18 -12.81
CA GLY A 169 9.03 7.58 -12.56
C GLY A 169 9.89 8.51 -13.42
N LYS A 170 11.20 8.29 -13.45
CA LYS A 170 12.13 9.03 -14.29
C LYS A 170 11.81 8.88 -15.78
N ALA A 171 11.55 7.66 -16.24
CA ALA A 171 11.18 7.38 -17.62
C ALA A 171 9.81 8.00 -18.00
N ALA A 172 8.94 8.22 -17.03
CA ALA A 172 7.66 8.91 -17.22
C ALA A 172 7.79 10.45 -17.13
N GLY A 173 8.95 11.00 -16.75
CA GLY A 173 9.20 12.43 -16.63
C GLY A 173 8.75 13.03 -15.29
N THR A 174 8.57 12.21 -14.26
CA THR A 174 8.23 12.69 -12.91
C THR A 174 9.48 12.82 -12.04
N GLN A 175 9.41 13.63 -10.99
CA GLN A 175 10.31 13.53 -9.86
C GLN A 175 10.00 12.26 -9.08
N THR A 176 11.00 11.70 -8.40
CA THR A 176 10.86 10.42 -7.71
C THR A 176 11.15 10.55 -6.23
N ILE A 177 10.32 9.92 -5.41
CA ILE A 177 10.50 9.85 -3.96
C ILE A 177 10.57 8.38 -3.55
N GLY A 178 11.73 7.97 -3.03
CA GLY A 178 11.91 6.64 -2.47
C GLY A 178 11.24 6.51 -1.11
N ALA A 179 10.28 5.57 -0.99
CA ALA A 179 9.58 5.26 0.26
C ALA A 179 10.37 4.20 1.05
N GLY A 180 11.32 4.63 1.86
CA GLY A 180 12.23 3.75 2.63
C GLY A 180 11.59 3.00 3.78
N TYR A 181 10.32 3.26 4.07
CA TYR A 181 9.52 2.50 5.04
C TYR A 181 8.87 1.24 4.43
N GLY A 182 9.01 1.05 3.11
CA GLY A 182 8.48 -0.09 2.36
C GLY A 182 9.38 -1.32 2.36
N TYR A 183 9.36 -2.08 1.28
CA TYR A 183 10.08 -3.36 1.15
C TYR A 183 11.48 -3.22 0.53
N GLY A 184 11.74 -2.14 -0.21
CA GLY A 184 13.05 -1.84 -0.77
C GLY A 184 14.02 -1.31 0.27
N SER A 185 15.32 -1.57 0.07
CA SER A 185 16.35 -1.00 0.93
C SER A 185 16.66 0.46 0.55
N GLU A 186 17.17 1.24 1.49
CA GLU A 186 17.66 2.59 1.21
C GLU A 186 18.72 2.58 0.10
N GLU A 187 19.61 1.58 0.12
CA GLU A 187 20.63 1.40 -0.89
C GLU A 187 20.02 1.20 -2.30
N GLU A 188 19.07 0.27 -2.44
CA GLU A 188 18.32 0.04 -3.70
C GLU A 188 17.72 1.34 -4.24
N LEU A 189 17.05 2.12 -3.38
CA LEU A 189 16.38 3.36 -3.77
C LEU A 189 17.37 4.46 -4.16
N ARG A 190 18.48 4.61 -3.42
CA ARG A 190 19.50 5.60 -3.72
C ARG A 190 20.31 5.24 -4.96
N GLU A 191 20.66 3.97 -5.15
CA GLU A 191 21.37 3.50 -6.34
C GLU A 191 20.53 3.63 -7.61
N SER A 192 19.21 3.44 -7.54
CA SER A 192 18.29 3.73 -8.65
C SER A 192 18.14 5.23 -8.89
N GLY A 193 18.73 6.06 -8.03
CA GLY A 193 18.86 7.51 -8.16
C GLY A 193 17.56 8.25 -7.86
N CYS A 194 16.81 7.90 -6.81
CA CYS A 194 15.63 8.67 -6.41
C CYS A 194 16.03 10.14 -6.13
N ASP A 195 15.17 11.06 -6.55
CA ASP A 195 15.44 12.50 -6.35
C ASP A 195 15.31 12.89 -4.88
N LEU A 196 14.37 12.29 -4.18
CA LEU A 196 14.12 12.48 -2.76
C LEU A 196 13.93 11.11 -2.08
N TYR A 197 14.16 11.07 -0.77
CA TYR A 197 14.00 9.87 0.06
C TYR A 197 13.24 10.20 1.33
N ALA A 198 12.31 9.34 1.70
CA ALA A 198 11.56 9.40 2.95
C ALA A 198 11.66 8.07 3.68
N GLY A 199 12.33 8.01 4.83
CA GLY A 199 12.44 6.81 5.66
C GLY A 199 11.17 6.49 6.44
N THR A 200 10.26 7.45 6.54
CA THR A 200 8.97 7.32 7.24
C THR A 200 7.85 8.01 6.46
N VAL A 201 6.58 7.67 6.77
CA VAL A 201 5.42 8.37 6.20
C VAL A 201 5.35 9.83 6.65
N ASP A 202 5.86 10.14 7.85
CA ASP A 202 5.92 11.52 8.35
C ASP A 202 6.91 12.36 7.53
N GLU A 203 8.08 11.82 7.21
CA GLU A 203 9.05 12.46 6.32
C GLU A 203 8.47 12.65 4.91
N LEU A 204 7.77 11.63 4.36
CA LEU A 204 7.07 11.75 3.09
C LEU A 204 6.04 12.87 3.13
N THR A 205 5.29 12.97 4.21
CA THR A 205 4.31 14.01 4.42
C THR A 205 4.97 15.40 4.48
N GLN A 206 6.10 15.51 5.16
CA GLN A 206 6.88 16.75 5.22
C GLN A 206 7.37 17.16 3.82
N LEU A 207 7.91 16.22 3.03
CA LEU A 207 8.36 16.48 1.66
C LEU A 207 7.23 16.95 0.75
N LEU A 208 6.06 16.34 0.84
CA LEU A 208 4.92 16.62 -0.04
C LEU A 208 4.07 17.80 0.42
N CYS A 209 3.93 18.01 1.73
CA CYS A 209 3.06 19.04 2.30
C CYS A 209 3.83 20.21 2.92
N GLY A 210 5.12 20.07 3.23
CA GLY A 210 5.93 21.07 3.90
C GLY A 210 5.37 21.41 5.29
N ASP A 211 5.55 22.67 5.71
CA ASP A 211 5.09 23.16 7.02
C ASP A 211 3.59 23.50 7.06
N GLN A 212 2.83 23.09 6.07
CA GLN A 212 1.38 23.28 6.13
C GLN A 212 0.78 22.40 7.24
N PRO A 213 -0.09 22.96 8.07
CA PRO A 213 -0.68 22.19 9.16
C PRO A 213 -1.48 21.01 8.57
N LEU A 214 -1.07 19.82 8.91
CA LEU A 214 -1.84 18.60 8.62
C LEU A 214 -3.21 18.70 9.30
N PRO A 215 -4.21 17.98 8.76
CA PRO A 215 -5.49 17.86 9.46
C PRO A 215 -5.24 17.34 10.87
N ARG A 216 -5.51 18.18 11.87
CA ARG A 216 -5.29 17.84 13.28
C ARG A 216 -6.17 16.65 13.68
N GLY A 217 -5.62 15.74 14.47
CA GLY A 217 -6.39 14.72 15.16
C GLY A 217 -7.41 15.36 16.12
N GLN A 218 -8.51 14.66 16.34
CA GLN A 218 -9.50 15.03 17.32
C GLN A 218 -9.45 14.04 18.49
N PHE A 219 -9.48 14.57 19.70
CA PHE A 219 -9.62 13.77 20.90
C PHE A 219 -11.10 13.74 21.31
N LEU A 220 -11.66 12.54 21.42
CA LEU A 220 -13.04 12.32 21.86
C LEU A 220 -13.03 11.52 23.15
N SER A 221 -13.61 12.07 24.23
CA SER A 221 -13.78 11.38 25.49
C SER A 221 -15.22 10.88 25.62
N MET A 222 -15.40 9.63 26.03
CA MET A 222 -16.71 9.05 26.35
C MET A 222 -16.77 8.70 27.84
N GLU A 223 -17.65 9.38 28.55
CA GLU A 223 -17.85 9.17 29.99
C GLU A 223 -19.24 8.59 30.27
N GLY A 224 -19.39 7.92 31.38
CA GLY A 224 -20.66 7.35 31.84
C GLY A 224 -20.45 6.21 32.86
N LEU A 225 -21.52 5.88 33.56
CA LEU A 225 -21.52 4.80 34.56
C LEU A 225 -21.21 3.43 33.95
N ASP A 226 -20.78 2.48 34.77
CA ASP A 226 -20.60 1.10 34.34
C ASP A 226 -21.93 0.51 33.85
N GLY A 227 -21.85 -0.24 32.73
CA GLY A 227 -23.04 -0.78 32.07
C GLY A 227 -23.83 0.19 31.19
N SER A 228 -23.45 1.49 31.07
CA SER A 228 -24.14 2.47 30.23
C SER A 228 -23.96 2.29 28.70
N GLY A 229 -23.28 1.24 28.28
CA GLY A 229 -23.09 0.93 26.84
C GLY A 229 -21.91 1.67 26.17
N LYS A 230 -21.02 2.33 26.94
CA LYS A 230 -19.85 3.06 26.40
C LYS A 230 -19.06 2.27 25.37
N SER A 231 -18.69 1.03 25.69
CA SER A 231 -17.88 0.19 24.79
C SER A 231 -18.60 -0.13 23.47
N THR A 232 -19.91 -0.31 23.50
CA THR A 232 -20.73 -0.55 22.31
C THR A 232 -20.80 0.72 21.46
N GLN A 233 -21.02 1.86 22.05
CA GLN A 233 -21.07 3.15 21.36
C GLN A 233 -19.71 3.53 20.79
N LEU A 234 -18.63 3.30 21.54
CA LEU A 234 -17.27 3.54 21.06
C LEU A 234 -16.96 2.71 19.81
N ARG A 235 -17.31 1.41 19.81
CA ARG A 235 -17.13 0.56 18.63
C ARG A 235 -17.91 1.06 17.44
N LEU A 236 -19.19 1.41 17.61
CA LEU A 236 -20.03 1.95 16.52
C LEU A 236 -19.49 3.29 15.98
N LEU A 237 -19.00 4.15 16.87
CA LEU A 237 -18.37 5.41 16.49
C LEU A 237 -17.06 5.16 15.72
N THR A 238 -16.24 4.23 16.18
CA THR A 238 -15.02 3.81 15.49
C THR A 238 -15.31 3.34 14.08
N ASP A 239 -16.22 2.36 13.95
CA ASP A 239 -16.62 1.82 12.65
C ASP A 239 -17.14 2.92 11.70
N ALA A 240 -17.84 3.93 12.26
CA ALA A 240 -18.31 5.07 11.47
C ALA A 240 -17.16 6.00 11.06
N LEU A 241 -16.27 6.37 12.00
CA LEU A 241 -15.14 7.25 11.73
C LEU A 241 -14.17 6.63 10.72
N GLU A 242 -13.88 5.32 10.84
CA GLU A 242 -13.03 4.61 9.91
C GLU A 242 -13.63 4.57 8.49
N ARG A 243 -14.96 4.40 8.36
CA ARG A 243 -15.65 4.54 7.06
C ARG A 243 -15.51 5.93 6.46
N TYR A 244 -15.44 6.97 7.30
CA TYR A 244 -15.13 8.34 6.87
C TYR A 244 -13.63 8.60 6.67
N GLY A 245 -12.78 7.55 6.85
CA GLY A 245 -11.35 7.62 6.58
C GLY A 245 -10.52 8.24 7.69
N PHE A 246 -11.02 8.26 8.90
CA PHE A 246 -10.23 8.60 10.06
C PHE A 246 -9.43 7.37 10.52
N GLU A 247 -8.21 7.59 10.97
CA GLU A 247 -7.46 6.63 11.76
C GLU A 247 -7.88 6.80 13.21
N VAL A 248 -8.36 5.72 13.84
CA VAL A 248 -8.89 5.78 15.21
C VAL A 248 -8.00 5.00 16.15
N VAL A 249 -7.49 5.70 17.17
CA VAL A 249 -6.72 5.09 18.26
C VAL A 249 -7.60 5.05 19.51
N HIS A 250 -7.78 3.86 20.07
CA HIS A 250 -8.53 3.67 21.32
C HIS A 250 -7.60 3.73 22.51
N SER A 251 -7.99 4.49 23.51
CA SER A 251 -7.38 4.45 24.84
C SER A 251 -8.47 4.39 25.90
N ARG A 252 -8.17 3.84 27.05
CA ARG A 252 -9.07 3.84 28.21
C ARG A 252 -8.27 4.00 29.49
N GLU A 253 -8.90 4.63 30.46
CA GLU A 253 -8.36 4.68 31.82
C GLU A 253 -9.29 3.96 32.79
N PRO A 254 -8.74 3.18 33.74
CA PRO A 254 -7.37 2.67 33.78
C PRO A 254 -7.17 1.50 32.79
N GLY A 255 -5.96 1.27 32.30
CA GLY A 255 -5.59 0.05 31.56
C GLY A 255 -5.53 0.18 30.03
N GLY A 256 -5.34 1.38 29.49
CA GLY A 256 -5.27 1.62 28.05
C GLY A 256 -3.92 1.35 27.39
N CYS A 257 -2.88 1.04 28.14
CA CYS A 257 -1.57 0.71 27.58
C CYS A 257 -1.02 -0.62 28.10
N PRO A 258 -0.05 -1.25 27.37
CA PRO A 258 0.48 -2.56 27.73
C PRO A 258 1.24 -2.65 29.08
N ILE A 259 1.45 -1.52 29.75
CA ILE A 259 2.24 -1.40 30.99
C ILE A 259 1.34 -1.17 32.23
N SER A 260 0.04 -1.17 32.07
CA SER A 260 -0.92 -0.97 33.17
C SER A 260 -1.50 -2.27 33.68
#